data_931304e786bbbf10f000786e7fa62eff
#
_entry.id   931304e786bbbf10f000786e7fa62eff
#
_cell.length_a   1.000
_cell.length_b   1.000
_cell.length_c   1.000
_cell.angle_alpha   90.00
_cell.angle_beta   90.00
_cell.angle_gamma   90.00
#
_symmetry.space_group_name_H-M   'P 1'
#
loop_
_entity.id
_entity.type
_entity.pdbx_description
1 polymer ?
#
loop_
_entity_poly.entity_id
_entity_poly.type
_entity_poly.pdbx_seq_one_letter_code
_entity_poly.pdbx_strand_id
1 'polypeptide(L)'
;MSYGYPMSNIPPPPPSPGQQGYGAQGGADVWGDDTSGRAGFGNRLGSYLLDVVLYGTVMIALVSIASLMLVGELFVDSWADDAGADDGIIAGAILLAVFGPLLVLIVYVVQLGRTGQTWGRQIVGNKVIRVDNGDVPGIGRALGRELFAWIVSASIMYLGYLWMIWDDDRQTWHDKVAGTIVVRSR
;
A
#
# COMPACT_ATOMS: atom_id res chain seq x y z
N MET A 1 -25.12 -53.73 -37.35
CA MET A 1 -24.23 -52.58 -37.58
C MET A 1 -24.16 -51.79 -36.30
N SER A 2 -23.05 -51.95 -35.56
CA SER A 2 -22.85 -51.26 -34.30
C SER A 2 -22.11 -49.96 -34.59
N TYR A 3 -22.76 -48.82 -34.36
CA TYR A 3 -22.12 -47.52 -34.44
C TYR A 3 -21.39 -47.25 -33.12
N GLY A 4 -20.10 -47.58 -33.08
CA GLY A 4 -19.24 -47.16 -31.99
C GLY A 4 -18.87 -45.68 -32.13
N TYR A 5 -19.37 -44.83 -31.25
CA TYR A 5 -18.88 -43.47 -31.11
C TYR A 5 -17.43 -43.50 -30.59
N PRO A 6 -16.48 -42.75 -31.18
CA PRO A 6 -15.14 -42.70 -30.66
C PRO A 6 -15.13 -42.01 -29.29
N MET A 7 -14.63 -42.69 -28.27
CA MET A 7 -14.60 -42.25 -26.86
C MET A 7 -13.67 -41.03 -26.61
N SER A 8 -13.00 -40.52 -27.66
CA SER A 8 -12.04 -39.41 -27.55
C SER A 8 -12.63 -37.99 -27.46
N ASN A 9 -13.96 -37.86 -27.57
CA ASN A 9 -14.63 -36.54 -27.57
C ASN A 9 -15.61 -36.33 -26.41
N ILE A 10 -15.54 -37.15 -25.37
CA ILE A 10 -16.32 -36.90 -24.16
C ILE A 10 -15.57 -35.83 -23.33
N PRO A 11 -16.15 -34.64 -23.16
CA PRO A 11 -15.53 -33.67 -22.25
C PRO A 11 -15.46 -34.26 -20.84
N PRO A 12 -14.40 -33.99 -20.08
CA PRO A 12 -14.29 -34.48 -18.70
C PRO A 12 -15.52 -34.02 -17.90
N PRO A 13 -16.01 -34.88 -16.98
CA PRO A 13 -17.15 -34.51 -16.14
C PRO A 13 -16.82 -33.24 -15.34
N PRO A 14 -17.81 -32.36 -15.10
CA PRO A 14 -17.61 -31.21 -14.28
C PRO A 14 -17.15 -31.64 -12.88
N PRO A 15 -16.22 -30.90 -12.22
CA PRO A 15 -15.74 -31.23 -10.89
C PRO A 15 -16.92 -31.31 -9.91
N SER A 16 -16.89 -32.32 -9.06
CA SER A 16 -17.94 -32.54 -8.05
C SER A 16 -18.04 -31.36 -7.09
N PRO A 17 -19.26 -31.01 -6.61
CA PRO A 17 -19.50 -29.85 -5.75
C PRO A 17 -18.69 -29.80 -4.43
N GLY A 18 -18.04 -30.88 -4.06
CA GLY A 18 -17.19 -30.98 -2.86
C GLY A 18 -15.71 -30.67 -3.08
N GLN A 19 -15.25 -30.47 -4.32
CA GLN A 19 -13.84 -30.14 -4.64
C GLN A 19 -13.60 -28.63 -4.85
N GLN A 20 -14.64 -27.83 -4.70
CA GLN A 20 -14.46 -26.38 -4.61
C GLN A 20 -13.98 -26.03 -3.21
N GLY A 21 -12.71 -26.26 -2.94
CA GLY A 21 -12.03 -25.74 -1.77
C GLY A 21 -12.10 -24.22 -1.82
N TYR A 22 -12.91 -23.65 -0.98
CA TYR A 22 -12.92 -22.21 -0.70
C TYR A 22 -11.50 -21.78 -0.32
N GLY A 23 -10.82 -21.08 -1.20
CA GLY A 23 -9.67 -20.26 -0.79
C GLY A 23 -8.35 -20.41 -1.54
N ALA A 24 -8.17 -21.40 -2.43
CA ALA A 24 -6.84 -21.56 -3.04
C ALA A 24 -6.81 -21.51 -4.60
N GLN A 25 -7.93 -21.57 -5.29
CA GLN A 25 -7.93 -21.72 -6.75
C GLN A 25 -8.26 -20.46 -7.55
N GLY A 26 -8.79 -19.40 -6.93
CA GLY A 26 -9.15 -18.17 -7.65
C GLY A 26 -7.99 -17.23 -7.96
N GLY A 27 -6.87 -17.34 -7.26
CA GLY A 27 -5.74 -16.43 -7.42
C GLY A 27 -4.63 -16.96 -8.33
N ALA A 28 -4.38 -18.26 -8.32
CA ALA A 28 -3.37 -18.90 -9.16
C ALA A 28 -3.77 -18.90 -10.65
N ASP A 29 -5.07 -19.09 -10.93
CA ASP A 29 -5.57 -19.21 -12.30
C ASP A 29 -5.57 -17.88 -13.08
N VAL A 30 -5.65 -16.75 -12.38
CA VAL A 30 -5.62 -15.41 -13.01
C VAL A 30 -4.19 -14.98 -13.35
N TRP A 31 -3.18 -15.43 -12.58
CA TRP A 31 -1.80 -14.99 -12.73
C TRP A 31 -0.82 -16.13 -13.00
N GLY A 32 -1.28 -17.39 -13.06
CA GLY A 32 -0.47 -18.60 -13.23
C GLY A 32 0.47 -18.85 -12.05
N ASP A 33 1.10 -20.01 -12.01
CA ASP A 33 2.23 -20.32 -11.09
C ASP A 33 3.49 -19.49 -11.42
N ASP A 34 3.46 -18.70 -12.50
CA ASP A 34 4.57 -17.87 -12.94
C ASP A 34 4.67 -16.60 -12.09
N THR A 35 5.63 -16.58 -11.16
CA THR A 35 5.95 -15.40 -10.37
C THR A 35 6.73 -14.34 -11.14
N SER A 36 6.97 -14.52 -12.45
CA SER A 36 7.74 -13.58 -13.29
C SER A 36 7.11 -12.19 -13.35
N GLY A 37 5.78 -12.10 -13.30
CA GLY A 37 5.01 -10.85 -13.25
C GLY A 37 4.99 -10.18 -11.87
N ARG A 38 5.42 -10.86 -10.80
CA ARG A 38 5.41 -10.31 -9.44
C ARG A 38 6.62 -9.44 -9.18
N ALA A 39 6.41 -8.33 -8.46
CA ALA A 39 7.50 -7.43 -8.11
C ALA A 39 8.46 -8.08 -7.10
N GLY A 40 9.73 -8.19 -7.47
CA GLY A 40 10.79 -8.69 -6.60
C GLY A 40 11.13 -7.71 -5.46
N PHE A 41 11.93 -8.18 -4.49
CA PHE A 41 12.33 -7.41 -3.30
C PHE A 41 12.93 -6.04 -3.67
N GLY A 42 13.90 -5.99 -4.59
CA GLY A 42 14.55 -4.74 -4.99
C GLY A 42 13.59 -3.70 -5.56
N ASN A 43 12.64 -4.13 -6.41
CA ASN A 43 11.63 -3.22 -6.96
C ASN A 43 10.68 -2.67 -5.88
N ARG A 44 10.29 -3.51 -4.91
CA ARG A 44 9.43 -3.07 -3.80
C ARG A 44 10.17 -2.14 -2.86
N LEU A 45 11.43 -2.46 -2.53
CA LEU A 45 12.28 -1.60 -1.72
C LEU A 45 12.51 -0.24 -2.41
N GLY A 46 12.81 -0.24 -3.71
CA GLY A 46 12.98 0.99 -4.49
C GLY A 46 11.72 1.85 -4.48
N SER A 47 10.55 1.27 -4.71
CA SER A 47 9.29 2.01 -4.64
C SER A 47 8.98 2.54 -3.23
N TYR A 48 9.28 1.78 -2.19
CA TYR A 48 9.12 2.22 -0.81
C TYR A 48 10.05 3.39 -0.47
N LEU A 49 11.32 3.31 -0.84
CA LEU A 49 12.28 4.41 -0.61
C LEU A 49 11.86 5.68 -1.34
N LEU A 50 11.37 5.56 -2.58
CA LEU A 50 10.83 6.71 -3.31
C LEU A 50 9.58 7.29 -2.63
N ASP A 51 8.69 6.45 -2.14
CA ASP A 51 7.53 6.91 -1.37
C ASP A 51 7.96 7.64 -0.10
N VAL A 52 8.92 7.11 0.65
CA VAL A 52 9.48 7.78 1.84
C VAL A 52 10.07 9.14 1.49
N VAL A 53 10.81 9.25 0.40
CA VAL A 53 11.38 10.54 -0.05
C VAL A 53 10.26 11.50 -0.46
N LEU A 54 9.32 11.07 -1.31
CA LEU A 54 8.29 11.96 -1.87
C LEU A 54 7.29 12.44 -0.82
N TYR A 55 6.66 11.50 -0.11
CA TYR A 55 5.69 11.87 0.94
C TYR A 55 6.38 12.46 2.18
N GLY A 56 7.58 11.95 2.52
CA GLY A 56 8.38 12.47 3.62
C GLY A 56 8.82 13.91 3.41
N THR A 57 9.22 14.27 2.19
CA THR A 57 9.56 15.67 1.85
C THR A 57 8.36 16.59 2.05
N VAL A 58 7.16 16.18 1.61
CA VAL A 58 5.94 16.96 1.81
C VAL A 58 5.61 17.08 3.30
N MET A 59 5.71 15.99 4.06
CA MET A 59 5.49 16.02 5.51
C MET A 59 6.48 16.94 6.23
N ILE A 60 7.76 16.83 5.91
CA ILE A 60 8.81 17.69 6.50
C ILE A 60 8.53 19.16 6.16
N ALA A 61 8.17 19.47 4.92
CA ALA A 61 7.85 20.83 4.52
C ALA A 61 6.66 21.41 5.32
N LEU A 62 5.57 20.66 5.49
CA LEU A 62 4.41 21.09 6.27
C LEU A 62 4.74 21.34 7.74
N VAL A 63 5.48 20.42 8.36
CA VAL A 63 5.91 20.54 9.75
C VAL A 63 6.91 21.71 9.92
N SER A 64 7.82 21.90 8.96
CA SER A 64 8.76 23.02 8.99
C SER A 64 8.05 24.37 8.87
N ILE A 65 7.07 24.49 8.00
CA ILE A 65 6.25 25.72 7.86
C ILE A 65 5.52 26.00 9.18
N ALA A 66 4.87 25.00 9.76
CA ALA A 66 4.19 25.15 11.05
C ALA A 66 5.15 25.57 12.16
N SER A 67 6.34 24.96 12.20
CA SER A 67 7.38 25.31 13.19
C SER A 67 7.90 26.74 12.99
N LEU A 68 8.13 27.17 11.76
CA LEU A 68 8.54 28.54 11.46
C LEU A 68 7.49 29.57 11.83
N MET A 69 6.20 29.27 11.65
CA MET A 69 5.11 30.13 12.11
C MET A 69 5.15 30.29 13.63
N LEU A 70 5.24 29.18 14.37
CA LEU A 70 5.31 29.22 15.85
C LEU A 70 6.55 29.95 16.36
N VAL A 71 7.74 29.65 15.81
CA VAL A 71 8.99 30.32 16.20
C VAL A 71 8.94 31.80 15.84
N GLY A 72 8.36 32.14 14.69
CA GLY A 72 8.19 33.52 14.26
C GLY A 72 7.36 34.33 15.25
N GLU A 73 6.22 33.81 15.69
CA GLU A 73 5.37 34.45 16.69
C GLU A 73 6.07 34.60 18.04
N LEU A 74 6.71 33.56 18.56
CA LEU A 74 7.46 33.62 19.81
C LEU A 74 8.61 34.62 19.74
N PHE A 75 9.24 34.77 18.56
CA PHE A 75 10.33 35.74 18.38
C PHE A 75 9.77 37.18 18.36
N VAL A 76 8.69 37.44 17.63
CA VAL A 76 8.05 38.76 17.55
C VAL A 76 7.56 39.20 18.93
N ASP A 77 6.87 38.32 19.67
CA ASP A 77 6.38 38.58 21.02
C ASP A 77 7.52 38.93 21.99
N SER A 78 8.71 38.30 21.81
CA SER A 78 9.87 38.56 22.67
C SER A 78 10.55 39.91 22.45
N TRP A 79 10.33 40.59 21.32
CA TRP A 79 10.98 41.86 20.93
C TRP A 79 10.06 43.08 20.86
N ALA A 80 8.76 42.86 20.77
CA ALA A 80 7.77 43.91 20.66
C ALA A 80 7.05 44.10 22.01
N ASP A 81 7.33 45.19 22.71
CA ASP A 81 6.83 45.48 24.07
C ASP A 81 5.29 45.48 24.20
N ASP A 82 4.52 45.55 23.07
CA ASP A 82 3.04 45.62 23.02
C ASP A 82 2.38 44.65 22.00
N ALA A 83 3.15 43.86 21.31
CA ALA A 83 2.61 42.91 20.36
C ALA A 83 2.46 41.53 21.03
N GLY A 84 1.29 41.24 21.59
CA GLY A 84 0.95 39.90 22.02
C GLY A 84 0.97 38.94 20.83
N ALA A 85 1.37 37.68 21.08
CA ALA A 85 1.36 36.65 20.05
C ALA A 85 -0.04 36.52 19.42
N ASP A 86 -0.11 36.40 18.08
CA ASP A 86 -1.37 36.26 17.37
C ASP A 86 -1.92 34.84 17.55
N ASP A 87 -2.98 34.72 18.36
CA ASP A 87 -3.65 33.44 18.62
C ASP A 87 -4.09 32.73 17.32
N GLY A 88 -4.41 33.49 16.28
CA GLY A 88 -4.80 32.93 14.97
C GLY A 88 -3.64 32.27 14.25
N ILE A 89 -2.44 32.86 14.30
CA ILE A 89 -1.23 32.27 13.71
C ILE A 89 -0.81 31.04 14.49
N ILE A 90 -0.84 31.09 15.82
CA ILE A 90 -0.52 29.96 16.69
C ILE A 90 -1.50 28.81 16.41
N ALA A 91 -2.80 29.08 16.40
CA ALA A 91 -3.82 28.07 16.10
C ALA A 91 -3.63 27.48 14.69
N GLY A 92 -3.37 28.31 13.68
CA GLY A 92 -3.08 27.89 12.32
C GLY A 92 -1.85 26.98 12.22
N ALA A 93 -0.78 27.32 12.92
CA ALA A 93 0.43 26.51 12.97
C ALA A 93 0.19 25.15 13.63
N ILE A 94 -0.54 25.10 14.75
CA ILE A 94 -0.91 23.84 15.43
C ILE A 94 -1.79 22.99 14.52
N LEU A 95 -2.81 23.58 13.86
CA LEU A 95 -3.66 22.87 12.92
C LEU A 95 -2.85 22.30 11.76
N LEU A 96 -1.93 23.07 11.19
CA LEU A 96 -1.06 22.59 10.11
C LEU A 96 -0.12 21.46 10.57
N ALA A 97 0.44 21.56 11.76
CA ALA A 97 1.33 20.55 12.33
C ALA A 97 0.61 19.20 12.58
N VAL A 98 -0.66 19.25 12.99
CA VAL A 98 -1.44 18.04 13.32
C VAL A 98 -2.14 17.48 12.07
N PHE A 99 -2.86 18.32 11.34
CA PHE A 99 -3.69 17.87 10.22
C PHE A 99 -2.92 17.74 8.90
N GLY A 100 -1.80 18.44 8.73
CA GLY A 100 -0.97 18.32 7.55
C GLY A 100 -0.45 16.89 7.32
N PRO A 101 0.25 16.28 8.30
CA PRO A 101 0.67 14.88 8.21
C PRO A 101 -0.48 13.89 8.02
N LEU A 102 -1.61 14.12 8.69
CA LEU A 102 -2.79 13.29 8.55
C LEU A 102 -3.35 13.33 7.12
N LEU A 103 -3.39 14.52 6.51
CA LEU A 103 -3.81 14.69 5.12
C LEU A 103 -2.89 13.93 4.15
N VAL A 104 -1.58 14.01 4.34
CA VAL A 104 -0.60 13.27 3.53
C VAL A 104 -0.85 11.76 3.63
N LEU A 105 -1.09 11.25 4.84
CA LEU A 105 -1.42 9.83 5.06
C LEU A 105 -2.74 9.45 4.35
N ILE A 106 -3.77 10.28 4.46
CA ILE A 106 -5.06 10.06 3.77
C ILE A 106 -4.84 10.00 2.26
N VAL A 107 -4.09 10.94 1.68
CA VAL A 107 -3.78 10.97 0.25
C VAL A 107 -3.05 9.69 -0.16
N TYR A 108 -2.05 9.25 0.61
CA TYR A 108 -1.32 8.02 0.38
C TYR A 108 -2.24 6.79 0.34
N VAL A 109 -3.09 6.61 1.36
CA VAL A 109 -4.01 5.46 1.46
C VAL A 109 -5.08 5.49 0.38
N VAL A 110 -5.66 6.67 0.09
CA VAL A 110 -6.68 6.84 -0.96
C VAL A 110 -6.08 6.56 -2.34
N GLN A 111 -4.89 7.05 -2.61
CA GLN A 111 -4.20 6.79 -3.88
C GLN A 111 -3.92 5.30 -4.04
N LEU A 112 -3.35 4.65 -3.01
CA LEU A 112 -3.10 3.22 -3.02
C LEU A 112 -4.40 2.42 -3.20
N GLY A 113 -5.47 2.77 -2.49
CA GLY A 113 -6.74 2.06 -2.56
C GLY A 113 -7.45 2.19 -3.91
N ARG A 114 -7.36 3.36 -4.57
CA ARG A 114 -8.07 3.64 -5.83
C ARG A 114 -7.29 3.22 -7.07
N THR A 115 -5.98 3.30 -7.03
CA THR A 115 -5.13 3.05 -8.22
C THR A 115 -4.26 1.81 -8.08
N GLY A 116 -4.12 1.29 -6.87
CA GLY A 116 -3.14 0.24 -6.53
C GLY A 116 -1.70 0.74 -6.51
N GLN A 117 -1.48 2.05 -6.68
CA GLN A 117 -0.15 2.63 -6.82
C GLN A 117 -0.03 3.91 -5.99
N THR A 118 1.14 4.11 -5.41
CA THR A 118 1.60 5.38 -4.85
C THR A 118 2.56 6.03 -5.82
N TRP A 119 3.02 7.23 -5.56
CA TRP A 119 3.94 7.92 -6.47
C TRP A 119 5.22 7.13 -6.73
N GLY A 120 5.87 6.60 -5.69
CA GLY A 120 7.06 5.78 -5.84
C GLY A 120 6.80 4.48 -6.59
N ARG A 121 5.63 3.84 -6.35
CA ARG A 121 5.22 2.64 -7.11
C ARG A 121 4.95 2.94 -8.57
N GLN A 122 4.39 4.09 -8.90
CA GLN A 122 4.20 4.53 -10.30
C GLN A 122 5.53 4.71 -11.02
N ILE A 123 6.51 5.34 -10.36
CA ILE A 123 7.85 5.57 -10.93
C ILE A 123 8.55 4.25 -11.22
N VAL A 124 8.52 3.30 -10.28
CA VAL A 124 9.17 1.98 -10.42
C VAL A 124 8.37 1.03 -11.33
N GLY A 125 7.07 1.30 -11.55
CA GLY A 125 6.19 0.43 -12.32
C GLY A 125 5.66 -0.75 -11.52
N ASN A 126 5.39 -0.56 -10.22
CA ASN A 126 4.77 -1.55 -9.34
C ASN A 126 3.29 -1.22 -9.12
N LYS A 127 2.45 -2.24 -8.99
CA LYS A 127 1.02 -2.08 -8.68
C LYS A 127 0.57 -3.12 -7.68
N VAL A 128 -0.20 -2.69 -6.69
CA VAL A 128 -0.87 -3.56 -5.72
C VAL A 128 -2.23 -3.95 -6.28
N ILE A 129 -2.50 -5.24 -6.30
CA ILE A 129 -3.77 -5.80 -6.76
C ILE A 129 -4.26 -6.85 -5.77
N ARG A 130 -5.54 -7.16 -5.84
CA ARG A 130 -6.17 -8.23 -5.06
C ARG A 130 -5.82 -9.58 -5.66
N VAL A 131 -5.62 -10.58 -4.80
CA VAL A 131 -5.35 -11.96 -5.22
C VAL A 131 -6.57 -12.60 -5.86
N ASP A 132 -7.78 -12.28 -5.35
CA ASP A 132 -9.04 -12.93 -5.73
C ASP A 132 -9.55 -12.55 -7.13
N ASN A 133 -9.32 -11.33 -7.60
CA ASN A 133 -9.89 -10.84 -8.86
C ASN A 133 -8.97 -9.94 -9.70
N GLY A 134 -7.75 -9.64 -9.21
CA GLY A 134 -6.82 -8.77 -9.92
C GLY A 134 -7.16 -7.27 -9.90
N ASP A 135 -8.23 -6.88 -9.23
CA ASP A 135 -8.62 -5.47 -9.10
C ASP A 135 -7.72 -4.69 -8.13
N VAL A 136 -7.89 -3.38 -8.11
CA VAL A 136 -7.25 -2.52 -7.09
C VAL A 136 -7.77 -2.86 -5.69
N PRO A 137 -6.95 -2.69 -4.64
CA PRO A 137 -7.28 -3.19 -3.31
C PRO A 137 -8.53 -2.56 -2.68
N GLY A 138 -8.88 -1.33 -3.07
CA GLY A 138 -9.87 -0.53 -2.37
C GLY A 138 -9.30 0.13 -1.11
N ILE A 139 -9.92 1.23 -0.66
CA ILE A 139 -9.40 2.05 0.46
C ILE A 139 -9.34 1.24 1.75
N GLY A 140 -10.35 0.43 2.06
CA GLY A 140 -10.39 -0.36 3.30
C GLY A 140 -9.26 -1.38 3.41
N ARG A 141 -8.97 -2.13 2.34
CA ARG A 141 -7.85 -3.09 2.30
C ARG A 141 -6.49 -2.37 2.30
N ALA A 142 -6.39 -1.23 1.60
CA ALA A 142 -5.18 -0.41 1.61
C ALA A 142 -4.88 0.11 3.02
N LEU A 143 -5.88 0.62 3.72
CA LEU A 143 -5.73 1.08 5.11
C LEU A 143 -5.36 -0.06 6.05
N GLY A 144 -6.09 -1.17 6.01
CA GLY A 144 -5.80 -2.35 6.86
C GLY A 144 -4.39 -2.90 6.61
N ARG A 145 -3.96 -2.95 5.35
CA ARG A 145 -2.62 -3.36 4.94
C ARG A 145 -1.54 -2.46 5.54
N GLU A 146 -1.69 -1.14 5.43
CA GLU A 146 -0.70 -0.18 5.94
C GLU A 146 -0.68 -0.16 7.47
N LEU A 147 -1.83 -0.23 8.15
CA LEU A 147 -1.90 -0.34 9.60
C LEU A 147 -1.20 -1.62 10.10
N PHE A 148 -1.47 -2.76 9.46
CA PHE A 148 -0.79 -4.02 9.80
C PHE A 148 0.72 -3.94 9.55
N ALA A 149 1.12 -3.31 8.45
CA ALA A 149 2.53 -3.11 8.13
C ALA A 149 3.24 -2.28 9.22
N TRP A 150 2.63 -1.21 9.70
CA TRP A 150 3.19 -0.34 10.73
C TRP A 150 3.20 -0.99 12.12
N ILE A 151 2.07 -1.62 12.51
CA ILE A 151 1.92 -2.14 13.87
C ILE A 151 2.66 -3.48 14.03
N VAL A 152 2.57 -4.38 13.05
CA VAL A 152 3.10 -5.75 13.19
C VAL A 152 4.42 -5.90 12.46
N SER A 153 4.46 -5.59 11.16
CA SER A 153 5.65 -5.88 10.34
C SER A 153 6.85 -5.01 10.73
N ALA A 154 6.61 -3.75 11.12
CA ALA A 154 7.67 -2.84 11.57
C ALA A 154 8.15 -3.18 13.00
N SER A 155 7.24 -3.56 13.91
CA SER A 155 7.57 -3.85 15.31
C SER A 155 8.43 -5.10 15.48
N ILE A 156 8.37 -6.04 14.56
CA ILE A 156 9.17 -7.29 14.59
C ILE A 156 10.36 -7.16 13.63
N MET A 157 11.22 -6.17 13.88
CA MET A 157 12.47 -5.94 13.14
C MET A 157 12.31 -5.99 11.61
N TYR A 158 11.18 -5.50 11.08
CA TYR A 158 10.84 -5.53 9.66
C TYR A 158 10.76 -6.95 9.05
N LEU A 159 10.72 -8.01 9.85
CA LEU A 159 10.60 -9.39 9.36
C LEU A 159 9.38 -9.60 8.47
N GLY A 160 8.27 -8.91 8.77
CA GLY A 160 7.07 -8.98 7.94
C GLY A 160 7.29 -8.49 6.51
N TYR A 161 8.21 -7.54 6.30
CA TYR A 161 8.60 -7.07 4.96
C TYR A 161 9.58 -8.03 4.29
N LEU A 162 10.52 -8.59 5.06
CA LEU A 162 11.53 -9.52 4.55
C LEU A 162 10.94 -10.90 4.22
N TRP A 163 9.79 -11.26 4.81
CA TRP A 163 9.14 -12.54 4.61
C TRP A 163 8.97 -12.90 3.13
N MET A 164 8.72 -11.94 2.26
CA MET A 164 8.58 -12.15 0.83
C MET A 164 9.80 -12.78 0.13
N ILE A 165 10.98 -12.80 0.77
CA ILE A 165 12.20 -13.39 0.20
C ILE A 165 12.09 -14.92 0.20
N TRP A 166 11.40 -15.49 1.21
CA TRP A 166 11.19 -16.92 1.38
C TRP A 166 9.80 -17.39 0.95
N ASP A 167 8.91 -16.48 0.68
CA ASP A 167 7.54 -16.79 0.33
C ASP A 167 7.41 -17.11 -1.16
N ASP A 168 6.82 -18.26 -1.48
CA ASP A 168 6.63 -18.73 -2.86
C ASP A 168 5.81 -17.72 -3.68
N ASP A 169 4.83 -17.07 -3.05
CA ASP A 169 4.00 -16.03 -3.63
C ASP A 169 4.63 -14.64 -3.62
N ARG A 170 5.84 -14.49 -3.08
CA ARG A 170 6.50 -13.19 -2.87
C ARG A 170 5.61 -12.19 -2.14
N GLN A 171 4.80 -12.66 -1.19
CA GLN A 171 3.96 -11.82 -0.35
C GLN A 171 4.64 -11.49 0.97
N THR A 172 4.46 -10.26 1.41
CA THR A 172 4.78 -9.84 2.78
C THR A 172 3.63 -10.22 3.73
N TRP A 173 3.83 -10.16 5.04
CA TRP A 173 2.76 -10.47 5.99
C TRP A 173 1.54 -9.57 5.80
N HIS A 174 1.74 -8.29 5.60
CA HIS A 174 0.64 -7.35 5.35
C HIS A 174 -0.04 -7.60 3.99
N ASP A 175 0.67 -8.11 2.99
CA ASP A 175 0.05 -8.54 1.73
C ASP A 175 -0.88 -9.74 1.95
N LYS A 176 -0.43 -10.74 2.73
CA LYS A 176 -1.23 -11.93 3.04
C LYS A 176 -2.50 -11.59 3.81
N VAL A 177 -2.38 -10.75 4.84
CA VAL A 177 -3.54 -10.34 5.66
C VAL A 177 -4.54 -9.53 4.84
N ALA A 178 -4.07 -8.68 3.92
CA ALA A 178 -4.93 -7.88 3.06
C ALA A 178 -5.44 -8.63 1.81
N GLY A 179 -4.96 -9.86 1.54
CA GLY A 179 -5.28 -10.60 0.32
C GLY A 179 -4.83 -9.87 -0.94
N THR A 180 -3.63 -9.32 -0.92
CA THR A 180 -3.04 -8.52 -2.02
C THR A 180 -1.71 -9.10 -2.48
N ILE A 181 -1.33 -8.78 -3.71
CA ILE A 181 -0.01 -9.02 -4.28
C ILE A 181 0.50 -7.75 -4.96
N VAL A 182 1.82 -7.67 -5.12
CA VAL A 182 2.42 -6.58 -5.89
C VAL A 182 2.97 -7.13 -7.19
N VAL A 183 2.48 -6.57 -8.29
CA VAL A 183 2.87 -6.96 -9.64
C VAL A 183 3.63 -5.84 -10.35
N ARG A 184 4.35 -6.15 -11.40
CA ARG A 184 4.91 -5.17 -12.31
C ARG A 184 3.81 -4.69 -13.25
N SER A 185 3.68 -3.37 -13.40
CA SER A 185 2.69 -2.72 -14.27
C SER A 185 3.28 -2.26 -15.60
N ARG A 186 4.59 -2.55 -15.81
CA ARG A 186 5.33 -2.27 -17.06
C ARG A 186 6.17 -3.46 -17.42
#